data_c362d6e039689249dabe573c6ffdf967
#
_entry.id   c362d6e039689249dabe573c6ffdf967
#
_cell.length_a   1.000
_cell.length_b   1.000
_cell.length_c   1.000
_cell.angle_alpha   90.00
_cell.angle_beta   90.00
_cell.angle_gamma   90.00
#
_symmetry.space_group_name_H-M   'P 1'
#
loop_
_entity.id
_entity.type
_entity.pdbx_description
1 polymer ?
#
loop_
_entity_poly.entity_id
_entity_poly.type
_entity_poly.pdbx_seq_one_letter_code
_entity_poly.pdbx_strand_id
1 'polypeptide(L)'
;GAPLAVLGAGTGLGVSGLFATAGGGWVPITGEGGHVSLAPIDAREQAVLQYLISRFGHASAERALSGPGLVNLYEAMCSLSGQAPQPMTAPDVIAGARSGSDPACTEALDLFFGFLGSVAGNLALTLGARGGVYVGGGIVPRLLPELERSAFRERFEAKGRFRDYLAAIPTWVIHATVSPAFVGVARALDAA
;
A
#
# COMPACT_ATOMS: atom_id res chain seq x y z
N GLY A 1 10.51 23.25 0.74
CA GLY A 1 10.37 21.95 1.35
C GLY A 1 10.63 20.83 0.34
N ALA A 2 11.03 19.67 0.79
CA ALA A 2 11.17 18.51 -0.08
C ALA A 2 9.78 17.92 -0.41
N PRO A 3 9.59 17.31 -1.62
CA PRO A 3 8.34 16.66 -1.97
C PRO A 3 7.91 15.60 -0.96
N LEU A 4 6.60 15.44 -0.79
CA LEU A 4 5.96 14.43 0.05
C LEU A 4 5.18 13.46 -0.84
N ALA A 5 5.03 12.22 -0.40
CA ALA A 5 4.17 11.23 -1.02
C ALA A 5 3.11 10.75 -0.02
N VAL A 6 1.93 10.44 -0.52
CA VAL A 6 0.83 9.91 0.27
C VAL A 6 0.24 8.71 -0.46
N LEU A 7 0.02 7.62 0.27
CA LEU A 7 -0.74 6.48 -0.23
C LEU A 7 -1.69 5.99 0.86
N GLY A 8 -2.88 5.53 0.47
CA GLY A 8 -3.91 5.11 1.42
C GLY A 8 -4.70 3.92 0.93
N ALA A 9 -4.53 2.78 1.63
CA ALA A 9 -5.30 1.57 1.38
C ALA A 9 -6.63 1.60 2.15
N GLY A 10 -7.72 1.42 1.43
CA GLY A 10 -9.10 1.40 1.93
C GLY A 10 -9.97 0.50 1.07
N THR A 11 -11.11 0.99 0.59
CA THR A 11 -11.91 0.31 -0.45
C THR A 11 -11.19 0.22 -1.77
N GLY A 12 -10.26 1.15 -2.02
CA GLY A 12 -9.29 1.17 -3.11
C GLY A 12 -7.91 1.60 -2.61
N LEU A 13 -7.01 1.96 -3.53
CA LEU A 13 -5.68 2.49 -3.24
C LEU A 13 -5.56 3.92 -3.78
N GLY A 14 -5.68 4.92 -2.90
CA GLY A 14 -5.39 6.31 -3.23
C GLY A 14 -3.88 6.58 -3.21
N VAL A 15 -3.40 7.33 -4.21
CA VAL A 15 -1.99 7.75 -4.32
C VAL A 15 -1.93 9.21 -4.73
N SER A 16 -1.09 9.98 -4.05
CA SER A 16 -0.89 11.41 -4.34
C SER A 16 0.50 11.86 -3.93
N GLY A 17 0.88 13.07 -4.35
CA GLY A 17 2.08 13.75 -3.91
C GLY A 17 1.81 15.21 -3.59
N LEU A 18 2.71 15.83 -2.82
CA LEU A 18 2.69 17.25 -2.51
C LEU A 18 4.04 17.85 -2.86
N PHE A 19 4.01 18.92 -3.66
CA PHE A 19 5.21 19.65 -4.07
C PHE A 19 5.18 21.07 -3.49
N ALA A 20 6.28 21.46 -2.86
CA ALA A 20 6.43 22.83 -2.38
C ALA A 20 6.62 23.80 -3.55
N THR A 21 5.93 24.95 -3.48
CA THR A 21 6.12 26.06 -4.43
C THR A 21 7.16 27.05 -3.94
N ALA A 22 7.73 27.83 -4.84
CA ALA A 22 8.68 28.90 -4.51
C ALA A 22 8.06 29.96 -3.57
N GLY A 23 6.73 30.15 -3.60
CA GLY A 23 5.99 31.07 -2.74
C GLY A 23 5.64 30.51 -1.35
N GLY A 24 6.14 29.32 -0.97
CA GLY A 24 5.92 28.71 0.34
C GLY A 24 4.61 27.90 0.46
N GLY A 25 3.84 27.78 -0.64
CA GLY A 25 2.64 26.94 -0.71
C GLY A 25 2.94 25.50 -1.09
N TRP A 26 1.89 24.69 -1.20
CA TRP A 26 1.94 23.30 -1.61
C TRP A 26 0.95 23.03 -2.75
N VAL A 27 1.38 22.27 -3.74
CA VAL A 27 0.53 21.81 -4.85
C VAL A 27 0.37 20.30 -4.76
N PRO A 28 -0.88 19.80 -4.63
CA PRO A 28 -1.14 18.37 -4.70
C PRO A 28 -1.03 17.87 -6.14
N ILE A 29 -0.45 16.67 -6.30
CA ILE A 29 -0.49 15.95 -7.58
C ILE A 29 -1.67 14.99 -7.52
N THR A 30 -2.60 15.18 -8.44
CA THR A 30 -3.73 14.28 -8.64
C THR A 30 -3.37 13.21 -9.65
N GLY A 31 -3.76 11.97 -9.38
CA GLY A 31 -3.52 10.83 -10.26
C GLY A 31 -4.18 9.56 -9.74
N GLU A 32 -4.16 8.54 -10.58
CA GLU A 32 -4.72 7.22 -10.32
C GLU A 32 -3.59 6.17 -10.09
N GLY A 33 -2.64 6.52 -9.22
CA GLY A 33 -1.46 5.70 -8.96
C GLY A 33 -1.75 4.32 -8.33
N GLY A 34 -2.97 4.09 -7.84
CA GLY A 34 -3.41 2.76 -7.42
C GLY A 34 -3.59 1.77 -8.57
N HIS A 35 -3.79 2.28 -9.79
CA HIS A 35 -4.01 1.47 -10.99
C HIS A 35 -2.73 1.14 -11.77
N VAL A 36 -1.56 1.57 -11.32
CA VAL A 36 -0.28 1.17 -11.94
C VAL A 36 -0.05 -0.32 -11.77
N SER A 37 0.68 -0.92 -12.72
CA SER A 37 1.02 -2.35 -12.66
C SER A 37 1.86 -2.67 -11.42
N LEU A 38 1.48 -3.72 -10.71
CA LEU A 38 2.24 -4.25 -9.58
C LEU A 38 3.42 -5.09 -10.12
N ALA A 39 4.57 -4.97 -9.49
CA ALA A 39 5.76 -5.72 -9.87
C ALA A 39 6.14 -6.73 -8.77
N PRO A 40 6.46 -8.00 -9.14
CA PRO A 40 6.93 -9.00 -8.20
C PRO A 40 8.43 -8.85 -7.95
N ILE A 41 8.91 -9.33 -6.81
CA ILE A 41 10.35 -9.42 -6.53
C ILE A 41 10.86 -10.87 -6.47
N ASP A 42 9.98 -11.84 -6.36
CA ASP A 42 10.31 -13.26 -6.27
C ASP A 42 9.29 -14.15 -7.01
N ALA A 43 9.55 -15.44 -7.05
CA ALA A 43 8.70 -16.42 -7.74
C ALA A 43 7.31 -16.56 -7.10
N ARG A 44 7.18 -16.39 -5.79
CA ARG A 44 5.90 -16.44 -5.07
C ARG A 44 5.02 -15.27 -5.49
N GLU A 45 5.55 -14.05 -5.42
CA GLU A 45 4.84 -12.86 -5.87
C GLU A 45 4.48 -12.93 -7.36
N GLN A 46 5.38 -13.46 -8.19
CA GLN A 46 5.10 -13.68 -9.62
C GLN A 46 3.89 -14.60 -9.82
N ALA A 47 3.79 -15.69 -9.05
CA ALA A 47 2.64 -16.59 -9.12
C ALA A 47 1.35 -15.91 -8.65
N VAL A 48 1.39 -15.09 -7.59
CA VAL A 48 0.27 -14.27 -7.14
C VAL A 48 -0.16 -13.28 -8.23
N LEU A 49 0.78 -12.57 -8.85
CA LEU A 49 0.44 -11.65 -9.94
C LEU A 49 -0.17 -12.38 -11.14
N GLN A 50 0.33 -13.57 -11.47
CA GLN A 50 -0.26 -14.39 -12.53
C GLN A 50 -1.71 -14.77 -12.21
N TYR A 51 -2.02 -15.12 -10.95
CA TYR A 51 -3.38 -15.34 -10.50
C TYR A 51 -4.25 -14.08 -10.68
N LEU A 52 -3.77 -12.91 -10.25
CA LEU A 52 -4.49 -11.65 -10.41
C LEU A 52 -4.72 -11.28 -11.87
N ILE A 53 -3.72 -11.49 -12.74
CA ILE A 53 -3.84 -11.23 -14.17
C ILE A 53 -4.89 -12.17 -14.80
N SER A 54 -4.88 -13.46 -14.46
CA SER A 54 -5.85 -14.41 -14.99
C SER A 54 -7.30 -14.06 -14.62
N ARG A 55 -7.50 -13.46 -13.43
CA ARG A 55 -8.82 -13.10 -12.93
C ARG A 55 -9.30 -11.72 -13.42
N PHE A 56 -8.41 -10.75 -13.55
CA PHE A 56 -8.76 -9.35 -13.79
C PHE A 56 -8.20 -8.77 -15.11
N GLY A 57 -7.41 -9.52 -15.84
CA GLY A 57 -6.72 -9.05 -17.04
C GLY A 57 -5.50 -8.17 -16.76
N HIS A 58 -5.45 -7.51 -15.58
CA HIS A 58 -4.37 -6.63 -15.15
C HIS A 58 -4.19 -6.73 -13.62
N ALA A 59 -2.96 -6.90 -13.16
CA ALA A 59 -2.60 -6.85 -11.74
C ALA A 59 -2.17 -5.43 -11.36
N SER A 60 -3.13 -4.57 -11.02
CA SER A 60 -2.82 -3.24 -10.48
C SER A 60 -2.39 -3.31 -9.02
N ALA A 61 -1.72 -2.27 -8.53
CA ALA A 61 -1.39 -2.13 -7.11
C ALA A 61 -2.63 -2.23 -6.23
N GLU A 62 -3.75 -1.62 -6.61
CA GLU A 62 -5.02 -1.67 -5.89
C GLU A 62 -5.60 -3.09 -5.78
N ARG A 63 -5.36 -3.97 -6.79
CA ARG A 63 -5.83 -5.37 -6.76
C ARG A 63 -5.20 -6.19 -5.63
N ALA A 64 -4.10 -5.71 -5.05
CA ALA A 64 -3.45 -6.28 -3.86
C ALA A 64 -3.59 -5.37 -2.63
N LEU A 65 -3.59 -4.05 -2.80
CA LEU A 65 -3.46 -3.06 -1.72
C LEU A 65 -4.77 -2.32 -1.43
N SER A 66 -5.82 -3.08 -1.19
CA SER A 66 -7.14 -2.58 -0.77
C SER A 66 -7.84 -3.63 0.09
N GLY A 67 -9.02 -3.34 0.62
CA GLY A 67 -9.85 -4.34 1.30
C GLY A 67 -10.16 -5.54 0.38
N PRO A 68 -10.76 -5.31 -0.80
CA PRO A 68 -10.89 -6.37 -1.79
C PRO A 68 -9.55 -7.00 -2.20
N GLY A 69 -8.47 -6.21 -2.26
CA GLY A 69 -7.13 -6.68 -2.57
C GLY A 69 -6.59 -7.69 -1.57
N LEU A 70 -6.83 -7.48 -0.28
CA LEU A 70 -6.42 -8.44 0.76
C LEU A 70 -7.15 -9.79 0.59
N VAL A 71 -8.42 -9.77 0.21
CA VAL A 71 -9.18 -10.99 -0.12
C VAL A 71 -8.62 -11.66 -1.38
N ASN A 72 -8.28 -10.88 -2.40
CA ASN A 72 -7.65 -11.41 -3.62
C ASN A 72 -6.31 -12.11 -3.33
N LEU A 73 -5.50 -11.56 -2.42
CA LEU A 73 -4.24 -12.18 -1.99
C LEU A 73 -4.51 -13.50 -1.24
N TYR A 74 -5.50 -13.53 -0.35
CA TYR A 74 -5.91 -14.75 0.33
C TYR A 74 -6.36 -15.83 -0.67
N GLU A 75 -7.23 -15.50 -1.60
CA GLU A 75 -7.70 -16.44 -2.63
C GLU A 75 -6.56 -16.94 -3.52
N ALA A 76 -5.59 -16.06 -3.85
CA ALA A 76 -4.39 -16.43 -4.58
C ALA A 76 -3.58 -17.46 -3.79
N MET A 77 -3.37 -17.25 -2.48
CA MET A 77 -2.61 -18.18 -1.63
C MET A 77 -3.31 -19.53 -1.49
N CYS A 78 -4.63 -19.56 -1.33
CA CYS A 78 -5.40 -20.80 -1.38
C CYS A 78 -5.21 -21.54 -2.71
N SER A 79 -5.34 -20.81 -3.83
CA SER A 79 -5.17 -21.40 -5.17
C SER A 79 -3.78 -22.00 -5.36
N LEU A 80 -2.73 -21.30 -4.94
CA LEU A 80 -1.35 -21.77 -5.05
C LEU A 80 -1.06 -23.00 -4.17
N SER A 81 -1.79 -23.13 -3.06
CA SER A 81 -1.71 -24.29 -2.15
C SER A 81 -2.64 -25.44 -2.58
N GLY A 82 -3.38 -25.31 -3.69
CA GLY A 82 -4.35 -26.30 -4.14
C GLY A 82 -5.59 -26.41 -3.26
N GLN A 83 -5.89 -25.38 -2.47
CA GLN A 83 -7.05 -25.30 -1.58
C GLN A 83 -8.16 -24.46 -2.18
N ALA A 84 -9.41 -24.83 -1.93
CA ALA A 84 -10.54 -23.98 -2.26
C ALA A 84 -10.66 -22.84 -1.25
N PRO A 85 -10.70 -21.57 -1.69
CA PRO A 85 -10.84 -20.44 -0.78
C PRO A 85 -12.23 -20.47 -0.11
N GLN A 86 -12.28 -20.16 1.18
CA GLN A 86 -13.55 -19.90 1.86
C GLN A 86 -14.02 -18.47 1.58
N PRO A 87 -15.33 -18.21 1.56
CA PRO A 87 -15.85 -16.86 1.48
C PRO A 87 -15.37 -16.05 2.70
N MET A 88 -14.55 -15.02 2.44
CA MET A 88 -14.00 -14.16 3.49
C MET A 88 -14.12 -12.68 3.12
N THR A 89 -14.27 -11.85 4.13
CA THR A 89 -14.07 -10.40 4.04
C THR A 89 -12.64 -10.02 4.45
N ALA A 90 -12.20 -8.80 4.15
CA ALA A 90 -10.89 -8.34 4.61
C ALA A 90 -10.70 -8.40 6.14
N PRO A 91 -11.69 -8.05 6.98
CA PRO A 91 -11.64 -8.29 8.42
C PRO A 91 -11.43 -9.76 8.79
N ASP A 92 -12.06 -10.71 8.08
CA ASP A 92 -11.91 -12.14 8.35
C ASP A 92 -10.48 -12.62 8.04
N VAL A 93 -9.92 -12.18 6.92
CA VAL A 93 -8.51 -12.47 6.56
C VAL A 93 -7.56 -11.93 7.65
N ILE A 94 -7.79 -10.71 8.11
CA ILE A 94 -6.99 -10.11 9.19
C ILE A 94 -7.13 -10.91 10.49
N ALA A 95 -8.34 -11.32 10.84
CA ALA A 95 -8.59 -12.11 12.05
C ALA A 95 -7.93 -13.50 11.96
N GLY A 96 -8.01 -14.17 10.82
CA GLY A 96 -7.33 -15.44 10.54
C GLY A 96 -5.81 -15.33 10.65
N ALA A 97 -5.24 -14.26 10.10
CA ALA A 97 -3.81 -13.98 10.20
C ALA A 97 -3.37 -13.72 11.65
N ARG A 98 -4.13 -12.92 12.41
CA ARG A 98 -3.83 -12.60 13.82
C ARG A 98 -3.90 -13.80 14.74
N SER A 99 -4.86 -14.69 14.53
CA SER A 99 -5.00 -15.91 15.32
C SER A 99 -4.06 -17.03 14.87
N GLY A 100 -3.46 -16.94 13.69
CA GLY A 100 -2.66 -18.01 13.08
C GLY A 100 -3.50 -19.24 12.71
N SER A 101 -4.82 -19.10 12.65
CA SER A 101 -5.74 -20.22 12.37
C SER A 101 -5.73 -20.65 10.90
N ASP A 102 -5.33 -19.77 10.01
CA ASP A 102 -5.27 -20.02 8.56
C ASP A 102 -3.94 -19.48 7.99
N PRO A 103 -3.05 -20.38 7.53
CA PRO A 103 -1.77 -19.97 6.92
C PRO A 103 -1.95 -19.05 5.69
N ALA A 104 -2.98 -19.28 4.88
CA ALA A 104 -3.23 -18.44 3.71
C ALA A 104 -3.60 -17.01 4.09
N CYS A 105 -4.30 -16.80 5.21
CA CYS A 105 -4.56 -15.46 5.75
C CYS A 105 -3.27 -14.77 6.20
N THR A 106 -2.39 -15.50 6.90
CA THR A 106 -1.08 -14.96 7.34
C THR A 106 -0.25 -14.55 6.13
N GLU A 107 -0.14 -15.43 5.14
CA GLU A 107 0.61 -15.16 3.93
C GLU A 107 0.04 -14.00 3.10
N ALA A 108 -1.29 -13.87 3.04
CA ALA A 108 -1.94 -12.76 2.38
C ALA A 108 -1.61 -11.42 3.05
N LEU A 109 -1.58 -11.37 4.38
CA LEU A 109 -1.24 -10.16 5.11
C LEU A 109 0.26 -9.80 4.95
N ASP A 110 1.15 -10.80 4.93
CA ASP A 110 2.58 -10.60 4.68
C ASP A 110 2.82 -10.03 3.27
N LEU A 111 2.16 -10.59 2.25
CA LEU A 111 2.20 -10.08 0.88
C LEU A 111 1.66 -8.67 0.78
N PHE A 112 0.55 -8.36 1.47
CA PHE A 112 -0.02 -7.03 1.51
C PHE A 112 1.02 -6.00 1.98
N PHE A 113 1.69 -6.23 3.09
CA PHE A 113 2.70 -5.30 3.60
C PHE A 113 3.97 -5.28 2.74
N GLY A 114 4.38 -6.40 2.18
CA GLY A 114 5.50 -6.47 1.24
C GLY A 114 5.25 -5.63 -0.02
N PHE A 115 4.09 -5.79 -0.65
CA PHE A 115 3.69 -4.98 -1.80
C PHE A 115 3.49 -3.50 -1.42
N LEU A 116 2.92 -3.21 -0.24
CA LEU A 116 2.76 -1.84 0.23
C LEU A 116 4.13 -1.14 0.36
N GLY A 117 5.13 -1.82 0.92
CA GLY A 117 6.50 -1.30 1.00
C GLY A 117 7.11 -1.06 -0.38
N SER A 118 6.92 -2.00 -1.30
CA SER A 118 7.43 -1.88 -2.68
C SER A 118 6.81 -0.70 -3.42
N VAL A 119 5.48 -0.53 -3.33
CA VAL A 119 4.74 0.57 -3.97
C VAL A 119 5.09 1.91 -3.33
N ALA A 120 5.19 1.98 -2.01
CA ALA A 120 5.62 3.18 -1.29
C ALA A 120 7.04 3.61 -1.69
N GLY A 121 7.98 2.66 -1.81
CA GLY A 121 9.34 2.92 -2.29
C GLY A 121 9.39 3.38 -3.74
N ASN A 122 8.57 2.78 -4.63
CA ASN A 122 8.43 3.22 -6.02
C ASN A 122 7.92 4.67 -6.09
N LEU A 123 6.89 4.99 -5.29
CA LEU A 123 6.33 6.33 -5.22
C LEU A 123 7.35 7.35 -4.71
N ALA A 124 8.12 7.01 -3.68
CA ALA A 124 9.19 7.84 -3.15
C ALA A 124 10.24 8.17 -4.20
N LEU A 125 10.65 7.18 -5.01
CA LEU A 125 11.59 7.38 -6.11
C LEU A 125 10.99 8.20 -7.25
N THR A 126 9.74 7.92 -7.65
CA THR A 126 9.06 8.59 -8.77
C THR A 126 8.85 10.07 -8.49
N LEU A 127 8.46 10.43 -7.26
CA LEU A 127 8.16 11.81 -6.87
C LEU A 127 9.37 12.53 -6.25
N GLY A 128 10.47 11.84 -6.00
CA GLY A 128 11.58 12.40 -5.23
C GLY A 128 11.15 12.80 -3.81
N ALA A 129 10.27 12.02 -3.16
CA ALA A 129 9.57 12.37 -1.93
C ALA A 129 10.49 12.32 -0.69
N ARG A 130 11.55 13.12 -0.71
CA ARG A 130 12.54 13.18 0.37
C ARG A 130 12.00 13.76 1.68
N GLY A 131 10.86 14.43 1.64
CA GLY A 131 10.18 14.93 2.84
C GLY A 131 9.41 13.85 3.59
N GLY A 132 9.24 12.66 3.01
CA GLY A 132 8.60 11.51 3.62
C GLY A 132 7.47 10.91 2.82
N VAL A 133 7.13 9.66 3.16
CA VAL A 133 5.98 8.94 2.62
C VAL A 133 4.95 8.72 3.72
N TYR A 134 3.74 9.18 3.49
CA TYR A 134 2.64 9.12 4.44
C TYR A 134 1.67 8.02 4.04
N VAL A 135 1.48 7.05 4.92
CA VAL A 135 0.59 5.91 4.72
C VAL A 135 -0.70 6.13 5.51
N GLY A 136 -1.81 6.21 4.81
CA GLY A 136 -3.14 6.42 5.38
C GLY A 136 -4.14 5.35 4.97
N GLY A 137 -5.40 5.74 4.93
CA GLY A 137 -6.53 4.88 4.57
C GLY A 137 -7.16 4.17 5.75
N GLY A 138 -8.11 3.29 5.48
CA GLY A 138 -8.90 2.61 6.52
C GLY A 138 -8.27 1.32 7.05
N ILE A 139 -7.21 0.82 6.43
CA ILE A 139 -6.61 -0.50 6.75
C ILE A 139 -5.36 -0.34 7.61
N VAL A 140 -4.32 0.31 7.09
CA VAL A 140 -2.98 0.34 7.70
C VAL A 140 -2.97 0.93 9.11
N PRO A 141 -3.67 2.04 9.41
CA PRO A 141 -3.67 2.59 10.76
C PRO A 141 -4.22 1.66 11.85
N ARG A 142 -5.00 0.64 11.46
CA ARG A 142 -5.57 -0.38 12.37
C ARG A 142 -4.66 -1.61 12.54
N LEU A 143 -3.58 -1.67 11.78
CA LEU A 143 -2.65 -2.80 11.67
C LEU A 143 -1.21 -2.39 11.99
N LEU A 144 -1.03 -1.39 12.86
CA LEU A 144 0.31 -0.89 13.21
C LEU A 144 1.23 -1.98 13.78
N PRO A 145 0.78 -2.82 14.73
CA PRO A 145 1.66 -3.88 15.25
C PRO A 145 2.09 -4.89 14.19
N GLU A 146 1.23 -5.15 13.19
CA GLU A 146 1.53 -6.01 12.06
C GLU A 146 2.49 -5.33 11.09
N LEU A 147 2.26 -4.06 10.76
CA LEU A 147 3.13 -3.26 9.90
C LEU A 147 4.55 -3.19 10.46
N GLU A 148 4.71 -2.92 11.76
CA GLU A 148 6.02 -2.79 12.42
C GLU A 148 6.85 -4.07 12.35
N ARG A 149 6.21 -5.24 12.34
CA ARG A 149 6.86 -6.56 12.26
C ARG A 149 6.98 -7.09 10.83
N SER A 150 6.36 -6.40 9.86
CA SER A 150 6.31 -6.84 8.48
C SER A 150 7.56 -6.49 7.68
N ALA A 151 7.64 -7.00 6.47
CA ALA A 151 8.66 -6.65 5.50
C ALA A 151 8.48 -5.25 4.87
N PHE A 152 7.51 -4.43 5.30
CA PHE A 152 7.19 -3.14 4.69
C PHE A 152 8.43 -2.25 4.53
N ARG A 153 9.18 -2.02 5.62
CA ARG A 153 10.34 -1.11 5.59
C ARG A 153 11.48 -1.68 4.76
N GLU A 154 11.77 -2.95 4.89
CA GLU A 154 12.76 -3.65 4.07
C GLU A 154 12.44 -3.52 2.58
N ARG A 155 11.20 -3.78 2.22
CA ARG A 155 10.71 -3.70 0.84
C ARG A 155 10.68 -2.28 0.29
N PHE A 156 10.39 -1.30 1.13
CA PHE A 156 10.49 0.12 0.80
C PHE A 156 11.91 0.47 0.36
N GLU A 157 12.92 0.01 1.10
CA GLU A 157 14.34 0.29 0.85
C GLU A 157 14.97 -0.60 -0.22
N ALA A 158 14.41 -1.78 -0.52
CA ALA A 158 14.97 -2.79 -1.42
C ALA A 158 14.92 -2.35 -2.90
N LYS A 159 15.63 -1.26 -3.25
CA LYS A 159 15.70 -0.67 -4.59
C LYS A 159 17.14 -0.65 -5.12
N GLY A 160 17.89 -1.73 -4.85
CA GLY A 160 19.26 -1.91 -5.34
C GLY A 160 20.16 -0.74 -4.92
N ARG A 161 20.82 -0.09 -5.88
CA ARG A 161 21.73 1.03 -5.63
C ARG A 161 21.10 2.27 -4.97
N PHE A 162 19.77 2.36 -4.94
CA PHE A 162 19.03 3.46 -4.30
C PHE A 162 18.59 3.14 -2.85
N ARG A 163 19.10 2.03 -2.25
CA ARG A 163 18.77 1.66 -0.89
C ARG A 163 19.06 2.78 0.11
N ASP A 164 20.28 3.32 0.10
CA ASP A 164 20.68 4.37 1.04
C ASP A 164 19.88 5.66 0.85
N TYR A 165 19.51 5.98 -0.40
CA TYR A 165 18.61 7.09 -0.68
C TYR A 165 17.26 6.92 -0.01
N LEU A 166 16.68 5.72 -0.09
CA LEU A 166 15.37 5.41 0.51
C LEU A 166 15.47 5.23 2.03
N ALA A 167 16.56 4.69 2.55
CA ALA A 167 16.79 4.56 3.99
C ALA A 167 16.73 5.91 4.72
N ALA A 168 17.13 6.99 4.05
CA ALA A 168 17.05 8.35 4.58
C ALA A 168 15.64 8.98 4.52
N ILE A 169 14.68 8.35 3.83
CA ILE A 169 13.32 8.87 3.69
C ILE A 169 12.44 8.29 4.81
N PRO A 170 11.83 9.12 5.65
CA PRO A 170 10.92 8.65 6.69
C PRO A 170 9.60 8.15 6.09
N THR A 171 9.01 7.14 6.75
CA THR A 171 7.65 6.68 6.47
C THR A 171 6.79 6.90 7.70
N TRP A 172 5.61 7.47 7.51
CA TRP A 172 4.70 7.85 8.58
C TRP A 172 3.34 7.21 8.36
N VAL A 173 2.71 6.73 9.42
CA VAL A 173 1.30 6.32 9.36
C VAL A 173 0.43 7.46 9.85
N ILE A 174 -0.57 7.82 9.04
CA ILE A 174 -1.51 8.88 9.38
C ILE A 174 -2.54 8.34 10.38
N HIS A 175 -2.44 8.80 11.61
CA HIS A 175 -3.48 8.62 12.64
C HIS A 175 -4.30 9.89 12.74
N ALA A 176 -5.57 9.83 12.36
CA ALA A 176 -6.46 10.97 12.43
C ALA A 176 -7.81 10.55 13.03
N THR A 177 -8.32 11.34 13.97
CA THR A 177 -9.66 11.17 14.55
C THR A 177 -10.76 11.61 13.58
N VAL A 178 -10.42 12.53 12.67
CA VAL A 178 -11.28 12.99 11.56
C VAL A 178 -10.64 12.52 10.26
N SER A 179 -11.46 12.08 9.31
CA SER A 179 -10.94 11.65 8.00
C SER A 179 -10.06 12.73 7.37
N PRO A 180 -8.81 12.43 7.01
CA PRO A 180 -7.93 13.38 6.31
C PRO A 180 -8.53 13.96 5.03
N ALA A 181 -9.42 13.18 4.36
CA ALA A 181 -10.11 13.64 3.16
C ALA A 181 -11.03 14.85 3.46
N PHE A 182 -11.76 14.83 4.58
CA PHE A 182 -12.60 15.98 4.97
C PHE A 182 -11.76 17.22 5.29
N VAL A 183 -10.62 17.04 5.95
CA VAL A 183 -9.69 18.15 6.21
C VAL A 183 -9.13 18.70 4.91
N GLY A 184 -8.78 17.83 3.95
CA GLY A 184 -8.30 18.22 2.64
C GLY A 184 -9.34 18.98 1.83
N VAL A 185 -10.59 18.51 1.80
CA VAL A 185 -11.71 19.19 1.12
C VAL A 185 -11.98 20.57 1.73
N ALA A 186 -12.02 20.68 3.06
CA ALA A 186 -12.21 21.97 3.73
C ALA A 186 -11.11 22.97 3.33
N ARG A 187 -9.85 22.54 3.34
CA ARG A 187 -8.72 23.39 2.92
C ARG A 187 -8.78 23.78 1.44
N ALA A 188 -9.23 22.89 0.57
CA ALA A 188 -9.38 23.19 -0.86
C ALA A 188 -10.48 24.22 -1.11
N LEU A 189 -11.58 24.15 -0.35
CA LEU A 189 -12.68 25.13 -0.41
C LEU A 189 -12.27 26.50 0.12
N ASP A 190 -11.44 26.56 1.18
CA ASP A 190 -10.92 27.81 1.74
C ASP A 190 -9.92 28.52 0.80
N ALA A 191 -9.32 27.78 -0.15
CA ALA A 191 -8.32 28.29 -1.09
C ALA A 191 -8.88 28.64 -2.49
N ALA A 192 -10.16 28.37 -2.74
CA ALA A 192 -10.86 28.63 -4.00
C ALA A 192 -11.52 30.03 -3.98
#